data_374dcc5e690967d18b7bcb819dc64c73
#
_entry.id   374dcc5e690967d18b7bcb819dc64c73
#
_cell.length_a   1.000
_cell.length_b   1.000
_cell.length_c   1.000
_cell.angle_alpha   90.00
_cell.angle_beta   90.00
_cell.angle_gamma   90.00
#
_symmetry.space_group_name_H-M   'P 1'
#
loop_
_entity.id
_entity.type
_entity.pdbx_description
1 polymer ?
#
loop_
_entity_poly.entity_id
_entity_poly.type
_entity_poly.pdbx_seq_one_letter_code
_entity_poly.pdbx_strand_id
1 'polypeptide(L)'
;MCIRDRDELKDNQGTEALNPEGLMQRAIRTIKKTVPEIVVMTDVALDPYSSNGHDGIVEKGVILNDATVEVLCKMAVSHAQSGADFVAPSDMMDGRILKIRTTLETASWTDTGIMSYSAKYASSFYGPFREALDSAPGFGDKRTYQMDPANRLEAHTETLRDIEEGADIVMVKPGLAYLDIIRDLRDQVEVPIAAYQVSGEYAMLKAAAERGWLEHDAVMMEQLLAFKRAGANMIATYHAKEAAKLLL
;
A
#
# COMPACT_ATOMS: atom_id res chain seq x y z
N MET A 1 -7.43 -0.50 -7.21
CA MET A 1 -7.73 -1.72 -8.01
C MET A 1 -6.81 -2.81 -7.50
N CYS A 2 -7.36 -3.96 -7.12
CA CYS A 2 -6.56 -5.13 -6.76
C CYS A 2 -6.38 -5.97 -8.02
N ILE A 3 -5.14 -6.29 -8.37
CA ILE A 3 -4.80 -7.13 -9.52
C ILE A 3 -4.06 -8.35 -8.96
N ARG A 4 -4.48 -9.53 -9.37
CA ARG A 4 -3.86 -10.80 -9.02
C ARG A 4 -3.44 -11.52 -10.29
N ASP A 5 -2.22 -12.04 -10.31
CA ASP A 5 -1.75 -12.95 -11.36
C ASP A 5 -2.13 -14.41 -11.06
N ARG A 6 -1.75 -15.33 -11.92
CA ARG A 6 -2.05 -16.75 -11.79
C ARG A 6 -1.20 -17.40 -10.71
N ASP A 7 -1.79 -18.31 -9.94
CA ASP A 7 -1.12 -18.96 -8.81
C ASP A 7 0.10 -19.80 -9.25
N GLU A 8 0.06 -20.38 -10.44
CA GLU A 8 1.17 -21.13 -11.01
C GLU A 8 2.42 -20.30 -11.33
N LEU A 9 2.32 -18.95 -11.31
CA LEU A 9 3.43 -18.03 -11.52
C LEU A 9 4.06 -17.55 -10.19
N LYS A 10 3.47 -17.93 -9.06
CA LYS A 10 4.00 -17.57 -7.74
C LYS A 10 5.19 -18.44 -7.38
N ASP A 11 6.26 -17.81 -6.92
CA ASP A 11 7.44 -18.49 -6.35
C ASP A 11 7.95 -17.77 -5.09
N ASN A 12 8.95 -18.33 -4.43
CA ASN A 12 9.51 -17.71 -3.22
C ASN A 12 10.29 -16.42 -3.49
N GLN A 13 10.74 -16.22 -4.73
CA GLN A 13 11.53 -15.04 -5.13
C GLN A 13 10.64 -13.90 -5.67
N GLY A 14 9.35 -14.17 -5.89
CA GLY A 14 8.45 -13.21 -6.53
C GLY A 14 8.86 -12.88 -7.98
N THR A 15 9.38 -13.86 -8.72
CA THR A 15 9.99 -13.65 -10.05
C THR A 15 9.04 -12.95 -11.03
N GLU A 16 7.75 -13.27 -11.00
CA GLU A 16 6.75 -12.66 -11.87
C GLU A 16 6.56 -11.15 -11.62
N ALA A 17 6.90 -10.65 -10.43
CA ALA A 17 6.86 -9.20 -10.15
C ALA A 17 7.79 -8.39 -11.07
N LEU A 18 8.83 -9.03 -11.60
CA LEU A 18 9.85 -8.42 -12.47
C LEU A 18 9.59 -8.65 -13.95
N ASN A 19 8.56 -9.40 -14.33
CA ASN A 19 8.24 -9.69 -15.72
C ASN A 19 7.82 -8.40 -16.46
N PRO A 20 8.56 -7.93 -17.49
CA PRO A 20 8.22 -6.70 -18.21
C PRO A 20 6.88 -6.82 -18.96
N GLU A 21 6.40 -8.02 -19.24
CA GLU A 21 5.09 -8.32 -19.82
C GLU A 21 4.12 -8.89 -18.77
N GLY A 22 4.43 -8.74 -17.49
CA GLY A 22 3.60 -9.14 -16.37
C GLY A 22 2.29 -8.36 -16.30
N LEU A 23 1.35 -8.87 -15.52
CA LEU A 23 0.00 -8.28 -15.41
C LEU A 23 0.05 -6.82 -14.94
N MET A 24 0.88 -6.50 -13.94
CA MET A 24 0.99 -5.13 -13.40
C MET A 24 1.54 -4.18 -14.44
N GLN A 25 2.64 -4.52 -15.10
CA GLN A 25 3.29 -3.70 -16.12
C GLN A 25 2.36 -3.43 -17.31
N ARG A 26 1.63 -4.44 -17.77
CA ARG A 26 0.60 -4.27 -18.82
C ARG A 26 -0.55 -3.37 -18.37
N ALA A 27 -0.99 -3.52 -17.11
CA ALA A 27 -2.05 -2.68 -16.55
C ALA A 27 -1.64 -1.21 -16.50
N ILE A 28 -0.43 -0.90 -16.00
CA ILE A 28 0.13 0.46 -15.97
C ILE A 28 0.14 1.06 -17.38
N ARG A 29 0.76 0.36 -18.36
CA ARG A 29 0.82 0.85 -19.74
C ARG A 29 -0.57 1.06 -20.34
N THR A 30 -1.52 0.16 -20.05
CA THR A 30 -2.90 0.30 -20.56
C THR A 30 -3.60 1.51 -19.97
N ILE A 31 -3.48 1.74 -18.67
CA ILE A 31 -4.08 2.89 -18.00
C ILE A 31 -3.49 4.19 -18.57
N LYS A 32 -2.17 4.31 -18.62
CA LYS A 32 -1.49 5.52 -19.13
C LYS A 32 -1.80 5.76 -20.61
N LYS A 33 -2.00 4.72 -21.41
CA LYS A 33 -2.43 4.86 -22.82
C LYS A 33 -3.89 5.34 -22.93
N THR A 34 -4.77 4.89 -22.03
CA THR A 34 -6.22 5.15 -22.12
C THR A 34 -6.60 6.48 -21.49
N VAL A 35 -5.95 6.84 -20.38
CA VAL A 35 -6.18 8.06 -19.59
C VAL A 35 -4.83 8.64 -19.18
N PRO A 36 -4.10 9.31 -20.11
CA PRO A 36 -2.71 9.74 -19.87
C PRO A 36 -2.52 10.67 -18.68
N GLU A 37 -3.53 11.47 -18.38
CA GLU A 37 -3.52 12.47 -17.31
C GLU A 37 -3.73 11.89 -15.89
N ILE A 38 -4.18 10.64 -15.78
CA ILE A 38 -4.40 10.04 -14.47
C ILE A 38 -3.06 9.68 -13.80
N VAL A 39 -2.92 10.03 -12.53
CA VAL A 39 -1.77 9.61 -11.73
C VAL A 39 -1.91 8.12 -11.38
N VAL A 40 -0.91 7.33 -11.72
CA VAL A 40 -0.85 5.90 -11.44
C VAL A 40 0.13 5.67 -10.29
N MET A 41 -0.41 5.21 -9.16
CA MET A 41 0.37 4.77 -7.99
C MET A 41 0.30 3.25 -7.88
N THR A 42 1.45 2.59 -7.80
CA THR A 42 1.53 1.13 -7.80
C THR A 42 2.09 0.59 -6.49
N ASP A 43 1.42 -0.41 -5.95
CA ASP A 43 1.93 -1.16 -4.80
C ASP A 43 3.24 -1.90 -5.13
N VAL A 44 4.19 -1.89 -4.21
CA VAL A 44 5.47 -2.61 -4.31
C VAL A 44 5.60 -3.50 -3.09
N ALA A 45 5.29 -4.78 -3.27
CA ALA A 45 5.39 -5.84 -2.27
C ALA A 45 5.34 -7.20 -2.95
N LEU A 46 5.87 -8.25 -2.33
CA LEU A 46 5.96 -9.57 -2.94
C LEU A 46 4.77 -10.49 -2.66
N ASP A 47 3.88 -10.17 -1.72
CA ASP A 47 2.78 -11.07 -1.34
C ASP A 47 1.85 -11.50 -2.49
N PRO A 48 1.56 -10.69 -3.54
CA PRO A 48 0.79 -11.16 -4.70
C PRO A 48 1.53 -12.18 -5.57
N TYR A 49 2.86 -12.22 -5.47
CA TYR A 49 3.77 -13.04 -6.30
C TYR A 49 4.45 -14.16 -5.52
N SER A 50 4.34 -14.13 -4.18
CA SER A 50 5.01 -15.09 -3.29
C SER A 50 4.18 -16.36 -3.14
N SER A 51 4.82 -17.53 -3.30
CA SER A 51 4.22 -18.83 -2.95
C SER A 51 3.96 -19.01 -1.45
N ASN A 52 4.54 -18.14 -0.61
CA ASN A 52 4.39 -18.16 0.85
C ASN A 52 3.36 -17.13 1.36
N GLY A 53 2.82 -16.25 0.50
CA GLY A 53 1.87 -15.20 0.88
C GLY A 53 2.46 -14.11 1.79
N HIS A 54 3.78 -14.09 2.01
CA HIS A 54 4.50 -13.05 2.72
C HIS A 54 4.94 -11.92 1.78
N ASP A 55 5.13 -10.71 2.36
CA ASP A 55 5.57 -9.53 1.61
C ASP A 55 7.07 -9.60 1.23
N GLY A 56 7.79 -10.64 1.66
CA GLY A 56 9.21 -10.83 1.42
C GLY A 56 9.62 -12.28 1.16
N ILE A 57 10.89 -12.45 0.78
CA ILE A 57 11.54 -13.74 0.51
C ILE A 57 11.69 -14.51 1.82
N VAL A 58 11.34 -15.79 1.80
CA VAL A 58 11.39 -16.67 2.97
C VAL A 58 12.53 -17.67 2.84
N GLU A 59 13.36 -17.77 3.88
CA GLU A 59 14.33 -18.86 4.03
C GLU A 59 14.24 -19.47 5.43
N LYS A 60 14.03 -20.79 5.53
CA LYS A 60 13.92 -21.53 6.80
C LYS A 60 12.93 -20.92 7.80
N GLY A 61 11.81 -20.38 7.28
CA GLY A 61 10.76 -19.76 8.10
C GLY A 61 11.08 -18.32 8.56
N VAL A 62 12.11 -17.70 8.01
CA VAL A 62 12.51 -16.31 8.31
C VAL A 62 12.35 -15.46 7.06
N ILE A 63 11.81 -14.26 7.21
CA ILE A 63 11.74 -13.25 6.15
C ILE A 63 13.12 -12.59 6.02
N LEU A 64 13.69 -12.63 4.82
CA LEU A 64 15.01 -12.05 4.53
C LEU A 64 14.86 -10.60 4.09
N ASN A 65 15.18 -9.65 4.97
CA ASN A 65 15.06 -8.21 4.70
C ASN A 65 15.83 -7.78 3.44
N ASP A 66 17.14 -7.90 3.45
CA ASP A 66 18.01 -7.34 2.41
C ASP A 66 17.76 -7.97 1.03
N ALA A 67 17.60 -9.30 1.00
CA ALA A 67 17.26 -9.99 -0.26
C ALA A 67 15.92 -9.55 -0.82
N THR A 68 14.93 -9.28 0.05
CA THR A 68 13.63 -8.75 -0.35
C THR A 68 13.78 -7.34 -0.91
N VAL A 69 14.47 -6.44 -0.23
CA VAL A 69 14.69 -5.05 -0.66
C VAL A 69 15.33 -4.98 -2.05
N GLU A 70 16.29 -5.87 -2.36
CA GLU A 70 16.90 -5.93 -3.70
C GLU A 70 15.88 -6.27 -4.80
N VAL A 71 14.90 -7.12 -4.52
CA VAL A 71 13.82 -7.44 -5.48
C VAL A 71 12.83 -6.28 -5.60
N LEU A 72 12.47 -5.66 -4.48
CA LEU A 72 11.57 -4.50 -4.46
C LEU A 72 12.14 -3.31 -5.25
N CYS A 73 13.45 -3.08 -5.20
CA CYS A 73 14.12 -2.06 -6.01
C CYS A 73 13.94 -2.31 -7.51
N LYS A 74 14.14 -3.54 -7.95
CA LYS A 74 13.95 -3.93 -9.35
C LYS A 74 12.47 -3.81 -9.77
N MET A 75 11.55 -4.18 -8.88
CA MET A 75 10.11 -4.04 -9.09
C MET A 75 9.72 -2.56 -9.26
N ALA A 76 10.22 -1.67 -8.39
CA ALA A 76 9.98 -0.23 -8.48
C ALA A 76 10.44 0.35 -9.83
N VAL A 77 11.66 -0.01 -10.28
CA VAL A 77 12.17 0.39 -11.60
C VAL A 77 11.29 -0.16 -12.73
N SER A 78 10.88 -1.42 -12.66
CA SER A 78 9.99 -2.03 -13.66
C SER A 78 8.64 -1.32 -13.77
N HIS A 79 8.07 -0.87 -12.62
CA HIS A 79 6.84 -0.08 -12.59
C HIS A 79 7.04 1.32 -13.19
N ALA A 80 8.13 2.02 -12.82
CA ALA A 80 8.50 3.31 -13.39
C ALA A 80 8.68 3.23 -14.92
N GLN A 81 9.40 2.24 -15.41
CA GLN A 81 9.57 1.95 -16.86
C GLN A 81 8.25 1.70 -17.56
N SER A 82 7.26 1.15 -16.87
CA SER A 82 5.92 0.90 -17.41
C SER A 82 5.02 2.14 -17.40
N GLY A 83 5.45 3.24 -16.74
CA GLY A 83 4.76 4.52 -16.71
C GLY A 83 4.04 4.83 -15.37
N ALA A 84 4.39 4.15 -14.28
CA ALA A 84 3.90 4.54 -12.96
C ALA A 84 4.46 5.91 -12.55
N ASP A 85 3.60 6.79 -12.05
CA ASP A 85 3.99 8.11 -11.53
C ASP A 85 4.52 8.01 -10.09
N PHE A 86 4.00 7.05 -9.32
CA PHE A 86 4.46 6.75 -7.96
C PHE A 86 4.60 5.25 -7.76
N VAL A 87 5.60 4.87 -6.98
CA VAL A 87 5.71 3.54 -6.39
C VAL A 87 5.35 3.61 -4.91
N ALA A 88 4.66 2.61 -4.39
CA ALA A 88 4.11 2.61 -3.04
C ALA A 88 4.54 1.36 -2.26
N PRO A 89 5.76 1.33 -1.70
CA PRO A 89 6.28 0.20 -0.94
C PRO A 89 5.41 -0.10 0.28
N SER A 90 4.81 -1.28 0.31
CA SER A 90 3.89 -1.71 1.37
C SER A 90 4.38 -2.93 2.16
N ASP A 91 5.60 -3.35 1.91
CA ASP A 91 6.23 -4.57 2.43
C ASP A 91 6.71 -4.47 3.87
N MET A 92 7.04 -3.27 4.36
CA MET A 92 7.58 -2.97 5.70
C MET A 92 9.00 -3.50 5.96
N MET A 93 9.82 -3.73 4.92
CA MET A 93 11.23 -4.07 5.10
C MET A 93 12.03 -2.83 5.51
N ASP A 94 13.03 -3.02 6.36
CA ASP A 94 13.87 -1.94 6.87
C ASP A 94 14.82 -1.38 5.79
N GLY A 95 14.95 -0.05 5.69
CA GLY A 95 15.82 0.65 4.72
C GLY A 95 15.35 0.60 3.27
N ARG A 96 14.12 0.12 3.00
CA ARG A 96 13.58 -0.04 1.65
C ARG A 96 13.39 1.26 0.90
N ILE A 97 13.01 2.34 1.61
CA ILE A 97 12.72 3.62 0.97
C ILE A 97 14.00 4.24 0.41
N LEU A 98 15.05 4.30 1.21
CA LEU A 98 16.36 4.80 0.78
C LEU A 98 16.89 4.01 -0.43
N LYS A 99 16.77 2.67 -0.37
CA LYS A 99 17.28 1.80 -1.43
C LYS A 99 16.49 1.95 -2.72
N ILE A 100 15.16 2.04 -2.65
CA ILE A 100 14.28 2.28 -3.81
C ILE A 100 14.57 3.67 -4.40
N ARG A 101 14.64 4.73 -3.58
CA ARG A 101 14.96 6.09 -4.04
C ARG A 101 16.29 6.11 -4.79
N THR A 102 17.35 5.59 -4.17
CA THR A 102 18.68 5.53 -4.77
C THR A 102 18.69 4.75 -6.09
N THR A 103 17.91 3.66 -6.16
CA THR A 103 17.83 2.83 -7.36
C THR A 103 17.09 3.55 -8.49
N LEU A 104 15.98 4.23 -8.19
CA LEU A 104 15.24 5.05 -9.17
C LEU A 104 16.12 6.18 -9.73
N GLU A 105 16.81 6.92 -8.88
CA GLU A 105 17.75 7.99 -9.27
C GLU A 105 18.87 7.45 -10.19
N THR A 106 19.50 6.34 -9.77
CA THR A 106 20.57 5.71 -10.56
C THR A 106 20.08 5.23 -11.93
N ALA A 107 18.84 4.77 -12.00
CA ALA A 107 18.20 4.34 -13.24
C ALA A 107 17.60 5.51 -14.06
N SER A 108 17.80 6.75 -13.65
CA SER A 108 17.27 7.98 -14.28
C SER A 108 15.74 8.10 -14.28
N TRP A 109 15.08 7.50 -13.29
CA TRP A 109 13.64 7.64 -13.02
C TRP A 109 13.39 8.67 -11.90
N THR A 110 14.00 9.85 -12.02
CA THR A 110 14.01 10.92 -11.01
C THR A 110 12.64 11.52 -10.74
N ASP A 111 11.72 11.47 -11.71
CA ASP A 111 10.37 12.01 -11.60
C ASP A 111 9.37 11.00 -10.98
N THR A 112 9.79 9.77 -10.69
CA THR A 112 8.93 8.77 -10.04
C THR A 112 8.90 9.01 -8.54
N GLY A 113 7.73 9.39 -8.00
CA GLY A 113 7.54 9.61 -6.57
C GLY A 113 7.47 8.33 -5.76
N ILE A 114 7.70 8.43 -4.44
CA ILE A 114 7.56 7.34 -3.49
C ILE A 114 6.48 7.68 -2.46
N MET A 115 5.43 6.86 -2.38
CA MET A 115 4.45 6.89 -1.31
C MET A 115 4.72 5.73 -0.36
N SER A 116 5.39 5.99 0.77
CA SER A 116 5.71 4.94 1.72
C SER A 116 4.50 4.55 2.57
N TYR A 117 4.30 3.25 2.76
CA TYR A 117 3.42 2.73 3.81
C TYR A 117 4.17 2.79 5.16
N SER A 118 4.41 3.99 5.65
CA SER A 118 5.27 4.25 6.81
C SER A 118 4.67 3.71 8.12
N ALA A 119 3.35 3.74 8.26
CA ALA A 119 2.64 3.24 9.43
C ALA A 119 1.62 2.16 9.04
N LYS A 120 2.10 0.95 8.74
CA LYS A 120 1.25 -0.20 8.40
C LYS A 120 1.17 -1.17 9.58
N TYR A 121 0.00 -1.21 10.20
CA TYR A 121 -0.27 -2.04 11.37
C TYR A 121 -0.71 -3.45 11.00
N ALA A 122 -0.33 -4.44 11.80
CA ALA A 122 -0.92 -5.77 11.73
C ALA A 122 -2.40 -5.70 12.10
N SER A 123 -3.29 -6.05 11.16
CA SER A 123 -4.71 -5.78 11.35
C SER A 123 -5.60 -6.92 10.85
N SER A 124 -6.68 -7.16 11.60
CA SER A 124 -7.76 -8.07 11.20
C SER A 124 -8.64 -7.48 10.10
N PHE A 125 -8.59 -6.17 9.85
CA PHE A 125 -9.34 -5.51 8.78
C PHE A 125 -8.84 -5.84 7.36
N TYR A 126 -7.75 -6.60 7.22
CA TYR A 126 -7.25 -7.04 5.91
C TYR A 126 -7.92 -8.33 5.38
N GLY A 127 -8.84 -8.93 6.14
CA GLY A 127 -9.45 -10.22 5.77
C GLY A 127 -9.94 -10.28 4.34
N PRO A 128 -10.89 -9.41 3.88
CA PRO A 128 -11.41 -9.47 2.53
C PRO A 128 -10.34 -9.25 1.43
N PHE A 129 -9.31 -8.46 1.69
CA PHE A 129 -8.19 -8.26 0.76
C PHE A 129 -7.33 -9.52 0.62
N ARG A 130 -7.01 -10.17 1.75
CA ARG A 130 -6.22 -11.42 1.73
C ARG A 130 -6.91 -12.52 0.96
N GLU A 131 -8.23 -12.64 1.12
CA GLU A 131 -9.04 -13.58 0.37
C GLU A 131 -9.03 -13.26 -1.14
N ALA A 132 -9.23 -11.98 -1.50
CA ALA A 132 -9.25 -11.55 -2.90
C ALA A 132 -7.93 -11.77 -3.64
N LEU A 133 -6.78 -11.62 -2.98
CA LEU A 133 -5.45 -11.82 -3.55
C LEU A 133 -4.87 -13.21 -3.33
N ASP A 134 -5.54 -14.07 -2.54
CA ASP A 134 -4.98 -15.33 -2.06
C ASP A 134 -3.55 -15.14 -1.50
N SER A 135 -3.43 -14.12 -0.64
CA SER A 135 -2.16 -13.68 -0.02
C SER A 135 -2.16 -13.90 1.49
N ALA A 136 -2.94 -14.87 1.96
CA ALA A 136 -2.85 -15.29 3.35
C ALA A 136 -1.47 -15.92 3.59
N PRO A 137 -0.81 -15.61 4.74
CA PRO A 137 0.48 -16.22 5.05
C PRO A 137 0.37 -17.75 5.09
N GLY A 138 1.25 -18.44 4.37
CA GLY A 138 1.31 -19.89 4.34
C GLY A 138 1.83 -20.48 5.66
N PHE A 139 2.46 -19.65 6.51
CA PHE A 139 2.91 -19.99 7.88
C PHE A 139 2.96 -18.72 8.74
N GLY A 140 2.87 -18.83 10.06
CA GLY A 140 2.96 -17.71 11.00
C GLY A 140 1.93 -16.62 10.72
N ASP A 141 2.36 -15.38 10.91
CA ASP A 141 1.58 -14.18 10.60
C ASP A 141 2.53 -13.06 10.11
N LYS A 142 1.97 -11.89 9.76
CA LYS A 142 2.75 -10.75 9.28
C LYS A 142 3.23 -9.81 10.43
N ARG A 143 3.08 -10.19 11.69
CA ARG A 143 3.43 -9.35 12.86
C ARG A 143 4.94 -9.18 13.05
N THR A 144 5.75 -10.00 12.39
CA THR A 144 7.22 -9.90 12.44
C THR A 144 7.75 -8.65 11.72
N TYR A 145 6.94 -8.02 10.85
CA TYR A 145 7.31 -6.83 10.09
C TYR A 145 6.20 -5.78 9.97
N GLN A 146 4.94 -6.09 10.31
CA GLN A 146 3.88 -5.09 10.44
C GLN A 146 3.80 -4.62 11.90
N MET A 147 3.51 -3.34 12.12
CA MET A 147 3.49 -2.72 13.45
C MET A 147 2.46 -3.35 14.40
N ASP A 148 2.78 -3.37 15.68
CA ASP A 148 1.84 -3.76 16.73
C ASP A 148 0.70 -2.72 16.83
N PRO A 149 -0.57 -3.15 16.72
CA PRO A 149 -1.73 -2.25 16.86
C PRO A 149 -1.78 -1.47 18.17
N ALA A 150 -1.13 -1.95 19.23
CA ALA A 150 -1.05 -1.26 20.51
C ALA A 150 0.10 -0.24 20.59
N ASN A 151 1.02 -0.22 19.62
CA ASN A 151 2.18 0.66 19.63
C ASN A 151 1.97 1.89 18.73
N ARG A 152 1.74 3.02 19.35
CA ARG A 152 1.61 4.31 18.66
C ARG A 152 2.95 4.95 18.29
N LEU A 153 3.99 4.73 19.11
CA LEU A 153 5.26 5.45 18.99
C LEU A 153 6.09 5.01 17.80
N GLU A 154 6.00 3.75 17.42
CA GLU A 154 6.71 3.20 16.25
C GLU A 154 6.32 3.92 14.96
N ALA A 155 5.04 4.29 14.81
CA ALA A 155 4.56 5.03 13.64
C ALA A 155 5.31 6.36 13.43
N HIS A 156 5.64 7.07 14.51
CA HIS A 156 6.45 8.30 14.43
C HIS A 156 7.86 8.02 13.94
N THR A 157 8.52 7.04 14.56
CA THR A 157 9.90 6.70 14.25
C THR A 157 10.04 6.29 12.79
N GLU A 158 9.20 5.38 12.33
CA GLU A 158 9.26 4.88 10.96
C GLU A 158 8.86 5.93 9.93
N THR A 159 7.84 6.75 10.23
CA THR A 159 7.45 7.83 9.32
C THR A 159 8.56 8.86 9.12
N LEU A 160 9.25 9.27 10.19
CA LEU A 160 10.34 10.22 10.08
C LEU A 160 11.53 9.63 9.32
N ARG A 161 11.86 8.36 9.57
CA ARG A 161 12.90 7.64 8.83
C ARG A 161 12.59 7.57 7.35
N ASP A 162 11.38 7.15 6.98
CA ASP A 162 10.96 7.06 5.58
C ASP A 162 11.06 8.41 4.86
N ILE A 163 10.74 9.53 5.55
CA ILE A 163 10.91 10.88 5.00
C ILE A 163 12.40 11.20 4.78
N GLU A 164 13.25 10.93 5.78
CA GLU A 164 14.71 11.10 5.65
C GLU A 164 15.30 10.24 4.55
N GLU A 165 14.76 9.06 4.32
CA GLU A 165 15.11 8.11 3.26
C GLU A 165 14.60 8.52 1.87
N GLY A 166 13.73 9.52 1.76
CA GLY A 166 13.27 10.11 0.50
C GLY A 166 11.85 9.74 0.10
N ALA A 167 10.96 9.45 1.04
CA ALA A 167 9.53 9.34 0.77
C ALA A 167 8.92 10.73 0.47
N ASP A 168 8.16 10.85 -0.62
CA ASP A 168 7.44 12.07 -0.99
C ASP A 168 6.07 12.15 -0.29
N ILE A 169 5.48 11.00 0.01
CA ILE A 169 4.18 10.85 0.67
C ILE A 169 4.32 9.74 1.70
N VAL A 170 3.71 9.92 2.87
CA VAL A 170 3.65 8.88 3.91
C VAL A 170 2.23 8.40 4.12
N MET A 171 2.03 7.11 4.41
CA MET A 171 0.69 6.51 4.52
C MET A 171 0.49 5.79 5.85
N VAL A 172 -0.71 5.97 6.42
CA VAL A 172 -1.23 5.20 7.55
C VAL A 172 -2.20 4.14 7.06
N LYS A 173 -1.99 2.89 7.43
CA LYS A 173 -2.82 1.72 7.06
C LYS A 173 -2.96 0.73 8.23
N PRO A 174 -4.20 0.34 8.63
CA PRO A 174 -5.50 0.88 8.20
C PRO A 174 -5.68 2.34 8.57
N GLY A 175 -6.74 2.97 8.08
CA GLY A 175 -6.96 4.39 8.30
C GLY A 175 -8.00 4.70 9.37
N LEU A 176 -9.21 4.13 9.27
CA LEU A 176 -10.35 4.53 10.10
C LEU A 176 -10.16 4.22 11.59
N ALA A 177 -9.55 3.07 11.90
CA ALA A 177 -9.25 2.67 13.27
C ALA A 177 -7.97 3.35 13.83
N TYR A 178 -7.27 4.16 13.03
CA TYR A 178 -5.98 4.79 13.34
C TYR A 178 -5.97 6.29 13.04
N LEU A 179 -7.13 6.96 13.24
CA LEU A 179 -7.26 8.42 13.06
C LEU A 179 -6.39 9.21 14.04
N ASP A 180 -6.12 8.67 15.22
CA ASP A 180 -5.18 9.20 16.21
C ASP A 180 -3.74 9.24 15.65
N ILE A 181 -3.30 8.18 14.98
CA ILE A 181 -1.98 8.12 14.34
C ILE A 181 -1.88 9.15 13.21
N ILE A 182 -2.92 9.27 12.37
CA ILE A 182 -2.97 10.29 11.32
C ILE A 182 -2.86 11.69 11.94
N ARG A 183 -3.58 11.94 13.02
CA ARG A 183 -3.56 13.23 13.71
C ARG A 183 -2.19 13.54 14.32
N ASP A 184 -1.59 12.56 15.00
CA ASP A 184 -0.27 12.71 15.59
C ASP A 184 0.79 13.03 14.54
N LEU A 185 0.80 12.31 13.42
CA LEU A 185 1.74 12.54 12.33
C LEU A 185 1.53 13.91 11.69
N ARG A 186 0.26 14.36 11.51
CA ARG A 186 -0.03 15.66 10.90
C ARG A 186 0.62 16.83 11.64
N ASP A 187 0.78 16.73 12.94
CA ASP A 187 1.40 17.77 13.76
C ASP A 187 2.93 17.74 13.70
N GLN A 188 3.54 16.73 13.06
CA GLN A 188 4.98 16.50 13.07
C GLN A 188 5.64 16.47 11.70
N VAL A 189 4.87 16.25 10.63
CA VAL A 189 5.42 16.15 9.28
C VAL A 189 4.82 17.17 8.33
N GLU A 190 5.63 17.66 7.39
CA GLU A 190 5.20 18.61 6.36
C GLU A 190 4.79 17.94 5.06
N VAL A 191 5.30 16.71 4.80
CA VAL A 191 4.93 15.93 3.60
C VAL A 191 3.45 15.54 3.62
N PRO A 192 2.82 15.31 2.47
CA PRO A 192 1.45 14.84 2.41
C PRO A 192 1.26 13.50 3.12
N ILE A 193 0.14 13.38 3.87
CA ILE A 193 -0.26 12.15 4.54
C ILE A 193 -1.39 11.49 3.75
N ALA A 194 -1.20 10.25 3.37
CA ALA A 194 -2.23 9.38 2.82
C ALA A 194 -2.83 8.49 3.95
N ALA A 195 -4.13 8.24 3.87
CA ALA A 195 -4.81 7.27 4.71
C ALA A 195 -5.41 6.16 3.84
N TYR A 196 -5.29 4.89 4.26
CA TYR A 196 -5.90 3.78 3.53
C TYR A 196 -7.15 3.27 4.28
N GLN A 197 -8.33 3.52 3.69
CA GLN A 197 -9.55 2.85 4.10
C GLN A 197 -9.55 1.42 3.54
N VAL A 198 -9.19 0.46 4.39
CA VAL A 198 -8.93 -0.92 3.96
C VAL A 198 -10.20 -1.74 3.71
N SER A 199 -10.02 -2.92 3.12
CA SER A 199 -11.12 -3.78 2.67
C SER A 199 -12.12 -4.16 3.75
N GLY A 200 -11.67 -4.40 4.99
CA GLY A 200 -12.55 -4.69 6.11
C GLY A 200 -13.36 -3.47 6.55
N GLU A 201 -12.75 -2.29 6.54
CA GLU A 201 -13.46 -1.03 6.85
C GLU A 201 -14.53 -0.74 5.80
N TYR A 202 -14.21 -0.95 4.51
CA TYR A 202 -15.18 -0.89 3.41
C TYR A 202 -16.31 -1.91 3.57
N ALA A 203 -15.98 -3.17 3.82
CA ALA A 203 -16.93 -4.27 3.93
C ALA A 203 -17.91 -4.09 5.12
N MET A 204 -17.43 -3.55 6.25
CA MET A 204 -18.28 -3.26 7.41
C MET A 204 -19.40 -2.28 7.07
N LEU A 205 -19.10 -1.18 6.37
CA LEU A 205 -20.12 -0.22 5.95
C LEU A 205 -21.09 -0.84 4.96
N LYS A 206 -20.60 -1.55 3.94
CA LYS A 206 -21.45 -2.22 2.95
C LYS A 206 -22.41 -3.21 3.61
N ALA A 207 -21.91 -4.07 4.49
CA ALA A 207 -22.74 -5.06 5.19
C ALA A 207 -23.81 -4.43 6.11
N ALA A 208 -23.47 -3.34 6.79
CA ALA A 208 -24.43 -2.62 7.66
C ALA A 208 -25.50 -1.89 6.82
N ALA A 209 -25.10 -1.31 5.68
CA ALA A 209 -26.02 -0.64 4.77
C ALA A 209 -26.97 -1.63 4.07
N GLU A 210 -26.48 -2.79 3.64
CA GLU A 210 -27.31 -3.86 3.06
C GLU A 210 -28.40 -4.36 4.02
N ARG A 211 -28.14 -4.29 5.33
CA ARG A 211 -29.12 -4.63 6.38
C ARG A 211 -30.06 -3.48 6.75
N GLY A 212 -29.89 -2.32 6.13
CA GLY A 212 -30.68 -1.12 6.43
C GLY A 212 -30.38 -0.48 7.81
N TRP A 213 -29.24 -0.81 8.43
CA TRP A 213 -28.86 -0.26 9.73
C TRP A 213 -28.21 1.12 9.62
N LEU A 214 -27.58 1.40 8.48
CA LEU A 214 -26.91 2.67 8.20
C LEU A 214 -27.32 3.15 6.80
N GLU A 215 -27.38 4.47 6.63
CA GLU A 215 -27.49 5.07 5.30
C GLU A 215 -26.07 5.13 4.69
N HIS A 216 -25.88 4.44 3.55
CA HIS A 216 -24.58 4.18 2.96
C HIS A 216 -23.80 5.45 2.63
N ASP A 217 -24.42 6.36 1.85
CA ASP A 217 -23.73 7.50 1.28
C ASP A 217 -23.37 8.53 2.37
N ALA A 218 -24.28 8.75 3.32
CA ALA A 218 -24.02 9.66 4.45
C ALA A 218 -22.86 9.16 5.31
N VAL A 219 -22.85 7.87 5.69
CA VAL A 219 -21.79 7.31 6.54
C VAL A 219 -20.47 7.20 5.79
N MET A 220 -20.49 6.86 4.49
CA MET A 220 -19.31 6.87 3.63
C MET A 220 -18.65 8.26 3.64
N MET A 221 -19.43 9.31 3.38
CA MET A 221 -18.90 10.67 3.35
C MET A 221 -18.44 11.14 4.73
N GLU A 222 -19.13 10.75 5.81
CA GLU A 222 -18.70 11.05 7.18
C GLU A 222 -17.35 10.40 7.51
N GLN A 223 -17.12 9.15 7.10
CA GLN A 223 -15.82 8.46 7.25
C GLN A 223 -14.71 9.18 6.46
N LEU A 224 -14.97 9.58 5.21
CA LEU A 224 -14.00 10.31 4.41
C LEU A 224 -13.67 11.68 5.02
N LEU A 225 -14.66 12.37 5.57
CA LEU A 225 -14.47 13.62 6.33
C LEU A 225 -13.68 13.39 7.63
N ALA A 226 -13.85 12.23 8.29
CA ALA A 226 -13.08 11.89 9.48
C ALA A 226 -11.59 11.76 9.18
N PHE A 227 -11.19 11.13 8.07
CA PHE A 227 -9.81 11.09 7.60
C PHE A 227 -9.25 12.50 7.34
N LYS A 228 -10.01 13.32 6.61
CA LYS A 228 -9.63 14.71 6.32
C LYS A 228 -9.47 15.52 7.62
N ARG A 229 -10.39 15.41 8.55
CA ARG A 229 -10.35 16.09 9.86
C ARG A 229 -9.15 15.63 10.69
N ALA A 230 -8.77 14.35 10.62
CA ALA A 230 -7.56 13.85 11.28
C ALA A 230 -6.28 14.43 10.67
N GLY A 231 -6.30 14.88 9.41
CA GLY A 231 -5.16 15.52 8.76
C GLY A 231 -4.67 14.85 7.48
N ALA A 232 -5.36 13.81 6.98
CA ALA A 232 -5.03 13.19 5.72
C ALA A 232 -5.24 14.15 4.53
N ASN A 233 -4.25 14.23 3.65
CA ASN A 233 -4.30 15.00 2.41
C ASN A 233 -4.94 14.20 1.28
N MET A 234 -4.80 12.87 1.31
CA MET A 234 -5.39 11.96 0.33
C MET A 234 -5.87 10.67 1.01
N ILE A 235 -6.82 9.99 0.37
CA ILE A 235 -7.45 8.79 0.90
C ILE A 235 -7.50 7.72 -0.18
N ALA A 236 -6.80 6.60 0.05
CA ALA A 236 -6.98 5.40 -0.76
C ALA A 236 -8.24 4.66 -0.24
N THR A 237 -9.27 4.56 -1.07
CA THR A 237 -10.55 3.95 -0.67
C THR A 237 -11.20 3.20 -1.82
N TYR A 238 -11.87 2.10 -1.51
CA TYR A 238 -12.72 1.36 -2.45
C TYR A 238 -13.99 2.13 -2.81
N HIS A 239 -14.39 3.12 -1.99
CA HIS A 239 -15.53 4.01 -2.24
C HIS A 239 -15.22 5.14 -3.25
N ALA A 240 -14.01 5.27 -3.78
CA ALA A 240 -13.59 6.43 -4.59
C ALA A 240 -14.58 6.78 -5.71
N LYS A 241 -15.10 5.79 -6.45
CA LYS A 241 -16.07 6.02 -7.53
C LYS A 241 -17.45 6.45 -7.03
N GLU A 242 -17.87 5.94 -5.87
CA GLU A 242 -19.15 6.32 -5.24
C GLU A 242 -19.06 7.74 -4.68
N ALA A 243 -17.98 8.04 -3.95
CA ALA A 243 -17.72 9.37 -3.40
C ALA A 243 -17.60 10.44 -4.50
N ALA A 244 -16.89 10.14 -5.60
CA ALA A 244 -16.75 11.07 -6.72
C ALA A 244 -18.11 11.48 -7.32
N LYS A 245 -19.08 10.58 -7.37
CA LYS A 245 -20.44 10.89 -7.87
C LYS A 245 -21.22 11.84 -6.96
N LEU A 246 -20.89 11.88 -5.68
CA LEU A 246 -21.55 12.76 -4.71
C LEU A 246 -20.86 14.12 -4.59
N LEU A 247 -19.63 14.23 -5.09
CA LEU A 247 -18.82 15.47 -5.06
C LEU A 247 -18.89 16.28 -6.36
N LEU A 248 -19.41 15.69 -7.44
CA LEU A 248 -19.63 16.30 -8.75
C LEU A 248 -21.06 16.77 -8.89
#